data_dba3252a4c2d50d0c179614ab5b5d466
#
_entry.id   dba3252a4c2d50d0c179614ab5b5d466
#
_cell.length_a   1.000
_cell.length_b   1.000
_cell.length_c   1.000
_cell.angle_alpha   90.00
_cell.angle_beta   90.00
_cell.angle_gamma   90.00
#
_symmetry.space_group_name_H-M   'P 1'
#
loop_
_entity.id
_entity.type
_entity.pdbx_description
1 polymer ?
#
loop_
_entity_poly.entity_id
_entity_poly.type
_entity_poly.pdbx_seq_one_letter_code
_entity_poly.pdbx_strand_id
1 'polypeptide(L)'
;MKKNKFSKIISSNECLYRYRSVNEENIKALSSGRLYFSKVGNFNDPYDSLLFINTKTVVDEILGNIYIGMADYIKKMRIQGHESAQLVEVLWSNKKSQDIIMRRHFELICDCLDGIRKMIKHNPRIICFSENYDSLLMWSHYADNHKGYVLVYDKESIESASKFSYDGDVVKQKTKLEKVNYVTKQVDMTEEAIDYIRNNMLENMGDIETHDATMPPYKIRQILTEKAKAWEYEEEWRLIPRITKMDEESRLGYIEIRPKAVIFGSQTKEEDVEQIKEICAEKNIPVYRIFLSETSPDFCLKIGDDGELQSV
;
A
#
# COMPACT_ATOMS: atom_id res chain seq x y z
N MET A 1 -23.69 -24.00 -28.84
CA MET A 1 -23.18 -23.90 -27.46
C MET A 1 -23.74 -22.63 -26.84
N LYS A 2 -24.57 -22.72 -25.80
CA LYS A 2 -24.99 -21.52 -25.06
C LYS A 2 -23.75 -20.95 -24.35
N LYS A 3 -23.36 -19.70 -24.68
CA LYS A 3 -22.32 -19.02 -23.91
C LYS A 3 -22.74 -19.01 -22.45
N ASN A 4 -21.91 -19.56 -21.57
CA ASN A 4 -22.13 -19.58 -20.12
C ASN A 4 -22.45 -18.15 -19.66
N LYS A 5 -23.42 -17.95 -18.79
CA LYS A 5 -23.82 -16.62 -18.28
C LYS A 5 -22.62 -15.86 -17.70
N PHE A 6 -21.72 -16.57 -17.03
CA PHE A 6 -20.48 -16.00 -16.49
C PHE A 6 -19.57 -15.46 -17.58
N SER A 7 -19.39 -16.16 -18.71
CA SER A 7 -18.56 -15.66 -19.82
C SER A 7 -19.05 -14.34 -20.42
N LYS A 8 -20.35 -14.00 -20.22
CA LYS A 8 -20.87 -12.67 -20.59
C LYS A 8 -20.51 -11.58 -19.59
N ILE A 9 -20.36 -11.93 -18.30
CA ILE A 9 -19.98 -10.98 -17.24
C ILE A 9 -18.51 -10.61 -17.35
N ILE A 10 -17.65 -11.58 -17.69
CA ILE A 10 -16.20 -11.41 -17.83
C ILE A 10 -15.75 -11.18 -19.27
N SER A 11 -16.67 -11.12 -20.24
CA SER A 11 -16.34 -11.02 -21.67
C SER A 11 -15.76 -9.65 -22.09
N SER A 12 -15.73 -8.68 -21.19
CA SER A 12 -14.85 -7.51 -21.30
C SER A 12 -13.56 -7.83 -20.51
N ASN A 13 -12.39 -7.67 -21.11
CA ASN A 13 -11.06 -7.72 -20.46
C ASN A 13 -10.89 -6.66 -19.36
N GLU A 14 -11.97 -6.24 -18.72
CA GLU A 14 -12.08 -5.09 -17.83
C GLU A 14 -12.56 -5.46 -16.43
N CYS A 15 -12.63 -6.75 -16.10
CA CYS A 15 -12.97 -7.19 -14.74
C CYS A 15 -11.73 -7.33 -13.87
N LEU A 16 -11.88 -6.95 -12.61
CA LEU A 16 -10.93 -7.21 -11.54
C LEU A 16 -11.58 -8.00 -10.43
N TYR A 17 -10.78 -8.79 -9.75
CA TYR A 17 -11.21 -9.79 -8.80
C TYR A 17 -10.64 -9.51 -7.41
N ARG A 18 -11.48 -9.66 -6.38
CA ARG A 18 -11.05 -9.48 -5.01
C ARG A 18 -11.37 -10.72 -4.18
N TYR A 19 -10.34 -11.42 -3.80
CA TYR A 19 -10.40 -12.61 -2.95
C TYR A 19 -10.71 -12.24 -1.50
N ARG A 20 -11.55 -13.05 -0.84
CA ARG A 20 -11.99 -12.83 0.54
C ARG A 20 -12.17 -14.15 1.28
N SER A 21 -11.71 -14.21 2.52
CA SER A 21 -12.15 -15.21 3.49
C SER A 21 -13.58 -14.92 3.96
N VAL A 22 -14.31 -15.93 4.39
CA VAL A 22 -15.60 -15.74 5.05
C VAL A 22 -15.35 -15.37 6.52
N ASN A 23 -15.68 -14.14 6.89
CA ASN A 23 -15.68 -13.63 8.25
C ASN A 23 -16.67 -12.47 8.38
N GLU A 24 -17.00 -12.10 9.61
CA GLU A 24 -18.01 -11.08 9.89
C GLU A 24 -17.72 -9.73 9.21
N GLU A 25 -16.45 -9.29 9.17
CA GLU A 25 -16.06 -8.02 8.56
C GLU A 25 -16.29 -8.03 7.05
N ASN A 26 -15.89 -9.11 6.36
CA ASN A 26 -16.05 -9.26 4.93
C ASN A 26 -17.53 -9.42 4.53
N ILE A 27 -18.31 -10.14 5.33
CA ILE A 27 -19.78 -10.29 5.16
C ILE A 27 -20.45 -8.91 5.31
N LYS A 28 -20.10 -8.16 6.36
CA LYS A 28 -20.63 -6.81 6.59
C LYS A 28 -20.25 -5.85 5.46
N ALA A 29 -19.03 -5.94 4.94
CA ALA A 29 -18.57 -5.16 3.81
C ALA A 29 -19.40 -5.45 2.55
N LEU A 30 -19.65 -6.73 2.23
CA LEU A 30 -20.49 -7.17 1.12
C LEU A 30 -21.94 -6.69 1.29
N SER A 31 -22.51 -6.88 2.48
CA SER A 31 -23.87 -6.44 2.79
C SER A 31 -24.04 -4.93 2.68
N SER A 32 -23.06 -4.14 3.11
CA SER A 32 -23.09 -2.68 3.00
C SER A 32 -22.71 -2.15 1.61
N GLY A 33 -22.17 -2.99 0.72
CA GLY A 33 -21.65 -2.57 -0.59
C GLY A 33 -20.39 -1.70 -0.48
N ARG A 34 -19.58 -1.89 0.56
CA ARG A 34 -18.40 -1.08 0.84
C ARG A 34 -17.11 -1.86 0.65
N LEU A 35 -16.14 -1.23 0.00
CA LEU A 35 -14.75 -1.70 -0.03
C LEU A 35 -13.86 -0.77 0.78
N TYR A 36 -13.27 -1.32 1.82
CA TYR A 36 -12.40 -0.57 2.71
C TYR A 36 -10.95 -0.56 2.22
N PHE A 37 -10.31 0.59 2.34
CA PHE A 37 -8.87 0.74 2.13
C PHE A 37 -8.10 0.09 3.27
N SER A 38 -7.10 -0.69 2.95
CA SER A 38 -6.21 -1.34 3.91
C SER A 38 -4.91 -0.54 4.07
N LYS A 39 -4.37 -0.49 5.29
CA LYS A 39 -3.01 0.01 5.53
C LYS A 39 -2.01 -0.92 4.87
N VAL A 40 -1.03 -0.37 4.15
CA VAL A 40 0.01 -1.20 3.53
C VAL A 40 0.84 -1.97 4.56
N GLY A 41 0.95 -1.43 5.78
CA GLY A 41 1.60 -2.11 6.90
C GLY A 41 0.92 -3.41 7.36
N ASN A 42 -0.34 -3.66 6.95
CA ASN A 42 -1.09 -4.85 7.30
C ASN A 42 -1.00 -5.95 6.22
N PHE A 43 -0.20 -5.74 5.18
CA PHE A 43 -0.04 -6.75 4.12
C PHE A 43 0.80 -7.92 4.60
N ASN A 44 0.54 -9.10 4.01
CA ASN A 44 1.24 -10.35 4.33
C ASN A 44 2.70 -10.36 3.87
N ASP A 45 3.04 -9.64 2.80
CA ASP A 45 4.42 -9.49 2.35
C ASP A 45 5.13 -8.40 3.18
N PRO A 46 6.16 -8.74 3.96
CA PRO A 46 6.92 -7.77 4.74
C PRO A 46 7.66 -6.75 3.87
N TYR A 47 7.95 -7.10 2.60
CA TYR A 47 8.61 -6.23 1.63
C TYR A 47 7.65 -5.37 0.82
N ASP A 48 6.34 -5.65 0.88
CA ASP A 48 5.35 -4.84 0.16
C ASP A 48 5.36 -3.39 0.65
N SER A 49 5.39 -2.47 -0.31
CA SER A 49 5.46 -1.03 -0.02
C SER A 49 6.64 -0.65 0.91
N LEU A 50 7.73 -1.39 0.84
CA LEU A 50 8.96 -1.11 1.54
C LEU A 50 9.95 -0.44 0.58
N LEU A 51 10.69 0.54 1.11
CA LEU A 51 11.73 1.25 0.39
C LEU A 51 13.13 0.81 0.87
N PHE A 52 14.10 0.93 -0.01
CA PHE A 52 15.50 0.78 0.34
C PHE A 52 16.12 2.16 0.63
N ILE A 53 16.87 2.26 1.73
CA ILE A 53 17.76 3.39 2.03
C ILE A 53 19.10 2.81 2.47
N ASN A 54 20.17 3.17 1.78
CA ASN A 54 21.52 2.85 2.21
C ASN A 54 21.90 3.72 3.43
N THR A 55 21.56 3.22 4.62
CA THR A 55 21.78 3.94 5.88
C THR A 55 23.23 4.39 6.04
N LYS A 56 24.21 3.54 5.63
CA LYS A 56 25.64 3.89 5.72
C LYS A 56 25.94 5.12 4.86
N THR A 57 25.51 5.14 3.62
CA THR A 57 25.73 6.27 2.71
C THR A 57 25.12 7.56 3.27
N VAL A 58 23.88 7.50 3.76
CA VAL A 58 23.22 8.67 4.36
C VAL A 58 24.01 9.20 5.56
N VAL A 59 24.39 8.31 6.47
CA VAL A 59 25.13 8.67 7.69
C VAL A 59 26.48 9.27 7.33
N ASP A 60 27.25 8.60 6.47
CA ASP A 60 28.61 9.07 6.09
C ASP A 60 28.53 10.45 5.42
N GLU A 61 27.57 10.68 4.54
CA GLU A 61 27.42 11.97 3.85
C GLU A 61 26.96 13.08 4.78
N ILE A 62 25.91 12.88 5.57
CA ILE A 62 25.39 13.90 6.47
C ILE A 62 26.42 14.26 7.55
N LEU A 63 27.02 13.25 8.20
CA LEU A 63 28.04 13.52 9.22
C LEU A 63 29.30 14.15 8.63
N GLY A 64 29.71 13.72 7.41
CA GLY A 64 30.81 14.36 6.69
C GLY A 64 30.56 15.83 6.41
N ASN A 65 29.38 16.18 5.95
CA ASN A 65 28.97 17.56 5.69
C ASN A 65 28.91 18.40 6.98
N ILE A 66 28.43 17.85 8.10
CA ILE A 66 28.45 18.52 9.41
C ILE A 66 29.88 18.79 9.85
N TYR A 67 30.76 17.78 9.73
CA TYR A 67 32.15 17.89 10.14
C TYR A 67 32.90 18.97 9.35
N ILE A 68 32.76 18.97 8.02
CA ILE A 68 33.43 19.93 7.13
C ILE A 68 32.82 21.33 7.28
N GLY A 69 31.48 21.44 7.39
CA GLY A 69 30.77 22.72 7.45
C GLY A 69 30.87 23.45 8.79
N MET A 70 31.31 22.78 9.86
CA MET A 70 31.30 23.37 11.21
C MET A 70 32.18 24.61 11.34
N ALA A 71 33.33 24.62 10.68
CA ALA A 71 34.22 25.80 10.72
C ALA A 71 33.57 27.04 10.08
N ASP A 72 32.89 26.85 8.94
CA ASP A 72 32.18 27.95 8.26
C ASP A 72 30.95 28.36 9.07
N TYR A 73 30.25 27.43 9.69
CA TYR A 73 29.14 27.73 10.59
C TYR A 73 29.56 28.62 11.77
N ILE A 74 30.65 28.28 12.46
CA ILE A 74 31.22 29.09 13.58
C ILE A 74 31.58 30.48 13.08
N LYS A 75 32.24 30.59 11.93
CA LYS A 75 32.58 31.87 11.31
C LYS A 75 31.34 32.72 11.03
N LYS A 76 30.28 32.11 10.49
CA LYS A 76 28.99 32.77 10.22
C LYS A 76 28.34 33.28 11.51
N MET A 77 28.29 32.46 12.54
CA MET A 77 27.78 32.85 13.87
C MET A 77 28.50 34.08 14.43
N ARG A 78 29.82 34.15 14.29
CA ARG A 78 30.62 35.31 14.73
C ARG A 78 30.25 36.57 13.96
N ILE A 79 30.12 36.50 12.63
CA ILE A 79 29.74 37.63 11.77
C ILE A 79 28.35 38.15 12.14
N GLN A 80 27.43 37.26 12.48
CA GLN A 80 26.06 37.60 12.89
C GLN A 80 25.93 38.03 14.36
N GLY A 81 27.04 38.05 15.11
CA GLY A 81 27.07 38.53 16.48
C GLY A 81 26.48 37.56 17.51
N HIS A 82 26.40 36.23 17.19
CA HIS A 82 25.93 35.26 18.15
C HIS A 82 26.91 35.08 19.32
N GLU A 83 26.48 35.41 20.53
CA GLU A 83 27.30 35.28 21.76
C GLU A 83 27.80 33.86 22.00
N SER A 84 27.05 32.85 21.54
CA SER A 84 27.40 31.43 21.68
C SER A 84 28.50 30.95 20.71
N ALA A 85 28.91 31.75 19.73
CA ALA A 85 29.90 31.33 18.72
C ALA A 85 31.22 30.86 19.32
N GLN A 86 31.72 31.56 20.36
CA GLN A 86 32.96 31.19 21.07
C GLN A 86 32.79 29.84 21.80
N LEU A 87 31.65 29.61 22.44
CA LEU A 87 31.36 28.37 23.14
C LEU A 87 31.32 27.18 22.16
N VAL A 88 30.63 27.35 21.02
CA VAL A 88 30.55 26.31 19.98
C VAL A 88 31.95 25.97 19.46
N GLU A 89 32.80 26.95 19.22
CA GLU A 89 34.18 26.73 18.77
C GLU A 89 35.01 25.95 19.80
N VAL A 90 34.91 26.32 21.10
CA VAL A 90 35.62 25.62 22.19
C VAL A 90 35.12 24.17 22.28
N LEU A 91 33.82 23.94 22.21
CA LEU A 91 33.25 22.57 22.22
C LEU A 91 33.72 21.76 21.01
N TRP A 92 33.73 22.37 19.81
CA TRP A 92 34.16 21.70 18.59
C TRP A 92 35.66 21.38 18.57
N SER A 93 36.50 22.23 19.18
CA SER A 93 37.96 22.03 19.29
C SER A 93 38.33 20.89 20.24
N ASN A 94 37.42 20.53 21.17
CA ASN A 94 37.64 19.47 22.11
C ASN A 94 37.17 18.12 21.54
N LYS A 95 38.08 17.19 21.34
CA LYS A 95 37.78 15.88 20.71
C LYS A 95 36.65 15.12 21.41
N LYS A 96 36.61 15.10 22.73
CA LYS A 96 35.55 14.42 23.49
C LYS A 96 34.18 15.06 23.26
N SER A 97 34.13 16.38 23.24
CA SER A 97 32.87 17.12 22.95
C SER A 97 32.44 16.91 21.52
N GLN A 98 33.38 16.95 20.57
CA GLN A 98 33.13 16.66 19.15
C GLN A 98 32.53 15.26 18.97
N ASP A 99 33.09 14.25 19.60
CA ASP A 99 32.57 12.86 19.52
C ASP A 99 31.14 12.75 20.09
N ILE A 100 30.82 13.48 21.16
CA ILE A 100 29.46 13.54 21.72
C ILE A 100 28.49 14.22 20.74
N ILE A 101 28.89 15.34 20.13
CA ILE A 101 28.08 16.06 19.14
C ILE A 101 27.80 15.15 17.93
N MET A 102 28.85 14.52 17.38
CA MET A 102 28.72 13.64 16.22
C MET A 102 27.84 12.42 16.51
N ARG A 103 27.95 11.83 17.72
CA ARG A 103 27.07 10.74 18.15
C ARG A 103 25.62 11.18 18.20
N ARG A 104 25.34 12.37 18.73
CA ARG A 104 23.98 12.90 18.78
C ARG A 104 23.37 13.10 17.39
N HIS A 105 24.15 13.63 16.44
CA HIS A 105 23.70 13.75 15.05
C HIS A 105 23.46 12.37 14.41
N PHE A 106 24.31 11.40 14.67
CA PHE A 106 24.10 10.02 14.21
C PHE A 106 22.75 9.46 14.71
N GLU A 107 22.43 9.62 16.01
CA GLU A 107 21.17 9.19 16.58
C GLU A 107 19.98 9.90 15.90
N LEU A 108 20.04 11.22 15.69
CA LEU A 108 19.02 11.99 14.99
C LEU A 108 18.80 11.51 13.54
N ILE A 109 19.89 11.22 12.82
CA ILE A 109 19.79 10.67 11.45
C ILE A 109 19.06 9.32 11.47
N CYS A 110 19.43 8.43 12.39
CA CYS A 110 18.77 7.14 12.52
C CYS A 110 17.27 7.30 12.83
N ASP A 111 16.91 8.18 13.75
CA ASP A 111 15.51 8.47 14.10
C ASP A 111 14.73 9.01 12.89
N CYS A 112 15.33 9.90 12.10
CA CYS A 112 14.72 10.41 10.86
C CYS A 112 14.50 9.30 9.84
N LEU A 113 15.49 8.42 9.62
CA LEU A 113 15.36 7.29 8.69
C LEU A 113 14.25 6.33 9.11
N ASP A 114 14.14 6.05 10.41
CA ASP A 114 13.05 5.23 10.94
C ASP A 114 11.70 5.91 10.82
N GLY A 115 11.65 7.23 10.99
CA GLY A 115 10.47 8.04 10.72
C GLY A 115 9.99 7.92 9.28
N ILE A 116 10.90 8.05 8.31
CA ILE A 116 10.60 7.88 6.87
C ILE A 116 10.00 6.49 6.60
N ARG A 117 10.64 5.43 7.09
CA ARG A 117 10.16 4.05 6.90
C ARG A 117 8.77 3.84 7.51
N LYS A 118 8.55 4.32 8.73
CA LYS A 118 7.26 4.25 9.43
C LYS A 118 6.17 5.03 8.68
N MET A 119 6.48 6.22 8.20
CA MET A 119 5.54 7.04 7.44
C MET A 119 5.03 6.29 6.20
N ILE A 120 5.92 5.70 5.40
CA ILE A 120 5.54 4.93 4.21
C ILE A 120 4.76 3.66 4.57
N LYS A 121 5.11 2.97 5.66
CA LYS A 121 4.45 1.71 6.05
C LYS A 121 3.07 1.92 6.69
N HIS A 122 2.83 3.03 7.37
CA HIS A 122 1.62 3.21 8.18
C HIS A 122 0.58 4.16 7.57
N ASN A 123 0.99 5.13 6.75
CA ASN A 123 0.06 6.15 6.26
C ASN A 123 -0.70 5.78 4.98
N PRO A 124 -0.10 5.16 3.94
CA PRO A 124 -0.84 4.84 2.73
C PRO A 124 -1.96 3.82 2.97
N ARG A 125 -3.04 4.02 2.23
CA ARG A 125 -4.22 3.18 2.22
C ARG A 125 -4.52 2.78 0.78
N ILE A 126 -4.65 1.50 0.51
CA ILE A 126 -4.94 0.99 -0.83
C ILE A 126 -5.98 -0.12 -0.82
N ILE A 127 -6.65 -0.30 -1.95
CA ILE A 127 -7.49 -1.46 -2.21
C ILE A 127 -6.83 -2.27 -3.32
N CYS A 128 -6.58 -3.55 -3.06
CA CYS A 128 -5.94 -4.47 -4.00
C CYS A 128 -6.97 -5.34 -4.71
N PHE A 129 -6.73 -5.58 -6.00
CA PHE A 129 -7.49 -6.48 -6.86
C PHE A 129 -6.50 -7.34 -7.66
N SER A 130 -6.99 -8.43 -8.25
CA SER A 130 -6.25 -9.27 -9.19
C SER A 130 -6.91 -9.25 -10.58
N GLU A 131 -6.15 -9.47 -11.64
CA GLU A 131 -6.71 -9.73 -12.98
C GLU A 131 -7.22 -11.17 -13.13
N ASN A 132 -6.89 -12.05 -12.19
CA ASN A 132 -7.14 -13.48 -12.29
C ASN A 132 -8.12 -13.98 -11.21
N TYR A 133 -9.14 -14.74 -11.59
CA TYR A 133 -10.11 -15.35 -10.66
C TYR A 133 -9.86 -16.85 -10.43
N ASP A 134 -9.01 -17.49 -11.23
CA ASP A 134 -8.77 -18.93 -11.21
C ASP A 134 -7.36 -19.35 -10.78
N SER A 135 -6.59 -18.43 -10.22
CA SER A 135 -5.26 -18.69 -9.66
C SER A 135 -5.37 -19.54 -8.38
N LEU A 136 -4.83 -20.76 -8.41
CA LEU A 136 -4.78 -21.67 -7.25
C LEU A 136 -4.09 -21.03 -6.04
N LEU A 137 -3.00 -20.28 -6.28
CA LEU A 137 -2.25 -19.60 -5.22
C LEU A 137 -3.06 -18.46 -4.59
N MET A 138 -3.81 -17.70 -5.39
CA MET A 138 -4.68 -16.64 -4.88
C MET A 138 -5.81 -17.20 -4.03
N TRP A 139 -6.42 -18.30 -4.44
CA TRP A 139 -7.43 -18.98 -3.64
C TRP A 139 -6.88 -19.53 -2.32
N SER A 140 -5.65 -20.03 -2.34
CA SER A 140 -4.99 -20.52 -1.13
C SER A 140 -4.66 -19.40 -0.16
N HIS A 141 -4.05 -18.32 -0.64
CA HIS A 141 -3.54 -17.24 0.23
C HIS A 141 -4.61 -16.27 0.69
N TYR A 142 -5.61 -15.95 -0.16
CA TYR A 142 -6.53 -14.82 0.08
C TYR A 142 -8.00 -15.22 0.23
N ALA A 143 -8.33 -16.49 -0.02
CA ALA A 143 -9.68 -17.02 0.15
C ALA A 143 -9.73 -18.23 1.09
N ASP A 144 -8.96 -18.19 2.17
CA ASP A 144 -8.93 -19.22 3.23
C ASP A 144 -8.83 -20.64 2.67
N ASN A 145 -7.79 -20.92 1.87
CA ASN A 145 -7.57 -22.25 1.26
C ASN A 145 -8.80 -22.76 0.50
N HIS A 146 -9.32 -21.96 -0.43
CA HIS A 146 -10.49 -22.24 -1.27
C HIS A 146 -11.85 -22.31 -0.52
N LYS A 147 -11.90 -21.89 0.75
CA LYS A 147 -13.14 -21.85 1.56
C LYS A 147 -13.83 -20.49 1.54
N GLY A 148 -13.19 -19.48 0.93
CA GLY A 148 -13.71 -18.15 0.82
C GLY A 148 -14.48 -17.91 -0.49
N TYR A 149 -14.49 -16.66 -0.91
CA TYR A 149 -15.17 -16.22 -2.13
C TYR A 149 -14.40 -15.11 -2.84
N VAL A 150 -14.75 -14.88 -4.10
CA VAL A 150 -14.19 -13.80 -4.93
C VAL A 150 -15.30 -12.85 -5.35
N LEU A 151 -15.05 -11.56 -5.22
CA LEU A 151 -15.89 -10.47 -5.72
C LEU A 151 -15.40 -10.03 -7.08
N VAL A 152 -16.30 -9.93 -8.05
CA VAL A 152 -16.01 -9.49 -9.41
C VAL A 152 -16.42 -8.03 -9.58
N TYR A 153 -15.51 -7.18 -10.02
CA TYR A 153 -15.76 -5.78 -10.25
C TYR A 153 -15.37 -5.38 -11.67
N ASP A 154 -16.00 -4.38 -12.20
CA ASP A 154 -15.68 -3.74 -13.44
C ASP A 154 -14.69 -2.58 -13.20
N LYS A 155 -13.63 -2.49 -14.02
CA LYS A 155 -12.57 -1.46 -13.86
C LYS A 155 -13.14 -0.05 -13.91
N GLU A 156 -14.02 0.22 -14.86
CA GLU A 156 -14.66 1.53 -14.99
C GLU A 156 -15.47 1.90 -13.75
N SER A 157 -16.17 0.93 -13.18
CA SER A 157 -16.92 1.11 -11.93
C SER A 157 -16.01 1.40 -10.74
N ILE A 158 -14.84 0.76 -10.65
CA ILE A 158 -13.84 1.03 -9.62
C ILE A 158 -13.30 2.45 -9.78
N GLU A 159 -12.93 2.85 -10.99
CA GLU A 159 -12.38 4.19 -11.27
C GLU A 159 -13.41 5.30 -11.03
N SER A 160 -14.68 5.04 -11.32
CA SER A 160 -15.76 6.00 -11.12
C SER A 160 -16.24 6.09 -9.67
N ALA A 161 -15.95 5.07 -8.83
CA ALA A 161 -16.29 5.05 -7.41
C ALA A 161 -15.45 6.05 -6.60
N SER A 162 -15.49 7.32 -6.99
CA SER A 162 -14.66 8.40 -6.45
C SER A 162 -15.19 8.99 -5.14
N LYS A 163 -16.25 8.44 -4.56
CA LYS A 163 -16.79 8.86 -3.26
C LYS A 163 -16.06 8.10 -2.16
N PHE A 164 -15.19 8.80 -1.51
CA PHE A 164 -14.45 8.33 -0.36
C PHE A 164 -15.15 8.88 0.89
N SER A 165 -15.58 8.01 1.79
CA SER A 165 -16.08 8.47 3.09
C SER A 165 -14.96 8.42 4.11
N TYR A 166 -14.76 9.54 4.76
CA TYR A 166 -13.75 9.73 5.77
C TYR A 166 -14.43 10.37 6.99
N ASP A 167 -14.37 9.71 8.14
CA ASP A 167 -14.90 10.20 9.42
C ASP A 167 -16.36 10.71 9.41
N GLY A 168 -17.20 10.14 8.54
CA GLY A 168 -18.60 10.58 8.35
C GLY A 168 -18.80 11.64 7.29
N ASP A 169 -17.74 12.28 6.82
CA ASP A 169 -17.78 13.23 5.72
C ASP A 169 -17.48 12.53 4.39
N VAL A 170 -18.30 12.84 3.38
CA VAL A 170 -18.06 12.37 2.01
C VAL A 170 -17.05 13.29 1.34
N VAL A 171 -15.79 12.88 1.34
CA VAL A 171 -14.75 13.60 0.64
C VAL A 171 -14.66 13.10 -0.80
N LYS A 172 -14.83 13.98 -1.79
CA LYS A 172 -14.54 13.67 -3.18
C LYS A 172 -13.03 13.66 -3.39
N GLN A 173 -12.39 12.53 -3.13
CA GLN A 173 -10.98 12.37 -3.40
C GLN A 173 -10.78 11.59 -4.70
N LYS A 174 -9.93 12.09 -5.59
CA LYS A 174 -9.55 11.35 -6.79
C LYS A 174 -8.71 10.15 -6.38
N THR A 175 -9.18 8.97 -6.77
CA THR A 175 -8.41 7.74 -6.69
C THR A 175 -7.81 7.42 -8.06
N LYS A 176 -6.77 6.62 -8.12
CA LYS A 176 -6.22 6.10 -9.37
C LYS A 176 -6.05 4.60 -9.24
N LEU A 177 -6.58 3.88 -10.22
CA LEU A 177 -6.38 2.45 -10.38
C LEU A 177 -5.11 2.21 -11.19
N GLU A 178 -4.17 1.44 -10.63
CA GLU A 178 -2.86 1.18 -11.24
C GLU A 178 -2.48 -0.28 -11.14
N LYS A 179 -1.89 -0.78 -12.22
CA LYS A 179 -1.31 -2.12 -12.25
C LYS A 179 0.02 -2.12 -11.48
N VAL A 180 0.23 -3.17 -10.70
CA VAL A 180 1.50 -3.38 -9.98
C VAL A 180 2.59 -3.79 -10.96
N ASN A 181 3.75 -3.18 -10.81
CA ASN A 181 4.97 -3.53 -11.52
C ASN A 181 5.82 -4.47 -10.67
N TYR A 182 6.14 -5.64 -11.19
CA TYR A 182 6.91 -6.65 -10.47
C TYR A 182 8.40 -6.51 -10.72
N VAL A 183 9.15 -6.26 -9.67
CA VAL A 183 10.56 -5.88 -9.72
C VAL A 183 11.45 -6.83 -8.93
N THR A 184 12.73 -6.81 -9.21
CA THR A 184 13.76 -7.60 -8.49
C THR A 184 14.51 -6.80 -7.44
N LYS A 185 14.31 -5.48 -7.39
CA LYS A 185 14.95 -4.59 -6.43
C LYS A 185 13.93 -3.61 -5.89
N GLN A 186 14.08 -3.23 -4.63
CA GLN A 186 13.27 -2.18 -4.00
C GLN A 186 13.58 -0.81 -4.61
N VAL A 187 12.64 0.11 -4.48
CA VAL A 187 12.85 1.53 -4.82
C VAL A 187 13.92 2.11 -3.90
N ASP A 188 14.99 2.60 -4.48
CA ASP A 188 16.06 3.27 -3.75
C ASP A 188 15.67 4.72 -3.49
N MET A 189 15.68 5.08 -2.20
CA MET A 189 15.33 6.41 -1.67
C MET A 189 16.52 7.06 -0.95
N THR A 190 17.74 6.59 -1.22
CA THR A 190 18.95 7.05 -0.49
C THR A 190 19.17 8.55 -0.68
N GLU A 191 19.13 9.03 -1.92
CA GLU A 191 19.32 10.44 -2.25
C GLU A 191 18.20 11.33 -1.67
N GLU A 192 16.95 10.89 -1.82
CA GLU A 192 15.80 11.63 -1.29
C GLU A 192 15.81 11.68 0.25
N ALA A 193 16.33 10.64 0.90
CA ALA A 193 16.51 10.63 2.35
C ALA A 193 17.63 11.61 2.79
N ILE A 194 18.73 11.67 2.05
CA ILE A 194 19.80 12.65 2.29
C ILE A 194 19.25 14.07 2.20
N ASP A 195 18.54 14.37 1.10
CA ASP A 195 17.97 15.70 0.87
C ASP A 195 16.93 16.06 1.94
N TYR A 196 16.06 15.13 2.29
CA TYR A 196 15.06 15.31 3.33
C TYR A 196 15.70 15.60 4.70
N ILE A 197 16.69 14.81 5.11
CA ILE A 197 17.37 14.97 6.40
C ILE A 197 18.19 16.27 6.40
N ARG A 198 18.91 16.57 5.33
CA ARG A 198 19.70 17.79 5.18
C ARG A 198 18.83 19.03 5.37
N ASN A 199 17.70 19.11 4.68
CA ASN A 199 16.80 20.24 4.75
C ASN A 199 16.18 20.37 6.15
N ASN A 200 15.71 19.28 6.76
CA ASN A 200 15.15 19.34 8.12
C ASN A 200 16.19 19.69 9.20
N MET A 201 17.46 19.27 9.04
CA MET A 201 18.51 19.67 9.97
C MET A 201 18.89 21.15 9.84
N LEU A 202 18.85 21.70 8.62
CA LEU A 202 19.15 23.11 8.36
C LEU A 202 18.03 24.03 8.88
N GLU A 203 16.76 23.63 8.79
CA GLU A 203 15.63 24.37 9.38
C GLU A 203 15.81 24.59 10.88
N ASN A 204 16.26 23.59 11.60
CA ASN A 204 16.49 23.67 13.04
C ASN A 204 17.72 24.54 13.41
N MET A 205 18.53 24.94 12.43
CA MET A 205 19.69 25.86 12.62
C MET A 205 19.36 27.31 12.30
N GLY A 206 18.11 27.66 11.92
CA GLY A 206 17.57 29.03 12.01
C GLY A 206 17.88 29.97 10.85
N ASP A 207 18.41 29.52 9.71
CA ASP A 207 19.01 30.47 8.75
C ASP A 207 18.73 30.24 7.25
N ILE A 208 17.80 29.37 6.88
CA ILE A 208 17.50 29.11 5.46
C ILE A 208 15.99 29.14 5.27
N GLU A 209 15.51 29.89 4.25
CA GLU A 209 14.19 29.66 3.66
C GLU A 209 14.17 28.22 3.15
N THR A 210 13.73 27.30 4.01
CA THR A 210 13.64 25.90 3.67
C THR A 210 12.39 25.71 2.86
N HIS A 211 12.55 25.19 1.67
CA HIS A 211 11.44 24.59 0.95
C HIS A 211 11.01 23.37 1.76
N ASP A 212 9.72 23.26 2.04
CA ASP A 212 9.11 22.07 2.64
C ASP A 212 9.71 20.81 2.01
N ALA A 213 10.66 20.19 2.70
CA ALA A 213 11.32 18.97 2.23
C ALA A 213 10.31 17.81 2.31
N THR A 214 9.50 17.68 1.29
CA THR A 214 8.54 16.58 1.17
C THR A 214 9.15 15.49 0.31
N MET A 215 8.89 14.23 0.70
CA MET A 215 9.24 13.10 -0.15
C MET A 215 8.57 13.23 -1.52
N PRO A 216 9.30 13.00 -2.64
CA PRO A 216 8.74 13.17 -3.97
C PRO A 216 7.50 12.28 -4.18
N PRO A 217 6.34 12.84 -4.54
CA PRO A 217 5.09 12.06 -4.68
C PRO A 217 5.19 10.93 -5.69
N TYR A 218 6.01 11.08 -6.75
CA TYR A 218 6.23 10.04 -7.76
C TYR A 218 6.98 8.83 -7.19
N LYS A 219 7.94 9.04 -6.29
CA LYS A 219 8.67 7.96 -5.60
C LYS A 219 7.77 7.20 -4.63
N ILE A 220 6.96 7.94 -3.84
CA ILE A 220 5.97 7.31 -2.97
C ILE A 220 5.02 6.44 -3.79
N ARG A 221 4.55 6.96 -4.93
CA ARG A 221 3.69 6.22 -5.83
C ARG A 221 4.39 4.97 -6.37
N GLN A 222 5.65 5.08 -6.79
CA GLN A 222 6.46 3.95 -7.24
C GLN A 222 6.56 2.87 -6.16
N ILE A 223 6.84 3.24 -4.90
CA ILE A 223 6.87 2.32 -3.75
C ILE A 223 5.52 1.61 -3.58
N LEU A 224 4.41 2.30 -3.79
CA LEU A 224 3.06 1.74 -3.64
C LEU A 224 2.61 0.89 -4.84
N THR A 225 3.29 0.97 -5.98
CA THR A 225 2.95 0.25 -7.21
C THR A 225 4.01 -0.76 -7.63
N GLU A 226 5.12 -0.89 -6.91
CA GLU A 226 6.11 -1.93 -7.14
C GLU A 226 6.02 -3.02 -6.07
N LYS A 227 6.22 -4.28 -6.50
CA LYS A 227 6.19 -5.46 -5.65
C LYS A 227 7.26 -6.46 -6.08
N ALA A 228 7.73 -7.28 -5.13
CA ALA A 228 8.73 -8.29 -5.43
C ALA A 228 8.24 -9.28 -6.50
N LYS A 229 9.09 -9.63 -7.46
CA LYS A 229 8.74 -10.50 -8.61
C LYS A 229 8.19 -11.86 -8.19
N ALA A 230 8.49 -12.34 -6.99
CA ALA A 230 7.93 -13.59 -6.45
C ALA A 230 6.40 -13.58 -6.35
N TRP A 231 5.77 -12.40 -6.32
CA TRP A 231 4.33 -12.21 -6.23
C TRP A 231 3.65 -11.93 -7.59
N GLU A 232 4.36 -12.08 -8.70
CA GLU A 232 3.86 -11.79 -10.06
C GLU A 232 2.57 -12.58 -10.41
N TYR A 233 2.37 -13.75 -9.80
CA TYR A 233 1.17 -14.58 -9.97
C TYR A 233 -0.12 -13.91 -9.46
N GLU A 234 -0.02 -12.84 -8.65
CA GLU A 234 -1.19 -12.10 -8.16
C GLU A 234 -1.82 -11.22 -9.23
N GLU A 235 -1.05 -10.83 -10.27
CA GLU A 235 -1.50 -9.92 -11.33
C GLU A 235 -2.26 -8.72 -10.76
N GLU A 236 -1.63 -8.08 -9.77
CA GLU A 236 -2.26 -7.13 -8.85
C GLU A 236 -2.53 -5.77 -9.49
N TRP A 237 -3.69 -5.20 -9.15
CA TRP A 237 -4.06 -3.80 -9.36
C TRP A 237 -4.36 -3.14 -8.03
N ARG A 238 -3.99 -1.88 -7.92
CA ARG A 238 -4.17 -1.09 -6.69
C ARG A 238 -4.98 0.15 -6.96
N LEU A 239 -6.05 0.34 -6.19
CA LEU A 239 -6.76 1.61 -6.13
C LEU A 239 -6.09 2.46 -5.05
N ILE A 240 -5.42 3.53 -5.47
CA ILE A 240 -4.63 4.41 -4.61
C ILE A 240 -5.33 5.77 -4.54
N PRO A 241 -5.72 6.25 -3.34
CA PRO A 241 -6.23 7.61 -3.19
C PRO A 241 -5.13 8.62 -3.47
N ARG A 242 -5.50 9.77 -4.02
CA ARG A 242 -4.55 10.88 -4.19
C ARG A 242 -4.25 11.46 -2.80
N ILE A 243 -3.08 11.14 -2.29
CA ILE A 243 -2.64 11.59 -0.97
C ILE A 243 -2.33 13.08 -1.05
N THR A 244 -3.16 13.91 -0.41
CA THR A 244 -2.94 15.36 -0.31
C THR A 244 -2.32 15.75 1.03
N LYS A 245 -2.48 14.94 2.06
CA LYS A 245 -1.79 15.04 3.36
C LYS A 245 -1.69 13.63 3.94
N MET A 246 -0.53 13.25 4.45
CA MET A 246 -0.33 12.03 5.23
C MET A 246 -0.66 12.37 6.68
N ASP A 247 -1.88 12.05 7.11
CA ASP A 247 -2.31 12.21 8.49
C ASP A 247 -2.30 10.85 9.18
N GLU A 248 -1.59 10.74 10.31
CA GLU A 248 -1.43 9.48 11.06
C GLU A 248 -2.75 8.95 11.63
N GLU A 249 -3.72 9.82 11.89
CA GLU A 249 -5.01 9.47 12.50
C GLU A 249 -6.09 9.07 11.48
N SER A 250 -5.78 9.03 10.20
CA SER A 250 -6.79 8.78 9.18
C SER A 250 -7.46 7.42 9.36
N ARG A 251 -8.74 7.42 9.73
CA ARG A 251 -9.58 6.23 9.82
C ARG A 251 -9.68 5.56 8.45
N LEU A 252 -9.95 4.26 8.43
CA LEU A 252 -10.09 3.48 7.20
C LEU A 252 -11.23 4.03 6.35
N GLY A 253 -10.89 4.69 5.24
CA GLY A 253 -11.89 5.10 4.26
C GLY A 253 -12.40 3.90 3.46
N TYR A 254 -13.52 4.11 2.76
CA TYR A 254 -14.11 3.11 1.89
C TYR A 254 -14.65 3.74 0.60
N ILE A 255 -14.80 2.94 -0.43
CA ILE A 255 -15.61 3.27 -1.60
C ILE A 255 -16.92 2.46 -1.56
N GLU A 256 -18.00 3.04 -2.06
CA GLU A 256 -19.27 2.34 -2.25
C GLU A 256 -19.33 1.81 -3.68
N ILE A 257 -19.32 0.50 -3.81
CA ILE A 257 -19.32 -0.18 -5.10
C ILE A 257 -20.00 -1.55 -4.96
N ARG A 258 -20.84 -1.89 -5.95
CA ARG A 258 -21.51 -3.17 -6.03
C ARG A 258 -20.71 -4.15 -6.91
N PRO A 259 -20.42 -5.37 -6.46
CA PRO A 259 -19.82 -6.37 -7.33
C PRO A 259 -20.79 -6.82 -8.44
N LYS A 260 -20.24 -7.13 -9.61
CA LYS A 260 -20.99 -7.71 -10.74
C LYS A 260 -21.38 -9.18 -10.51
N ALA A 261 -20.58 -9.88 -9.71
CA ALA A 261 -20.82 -11.28 -9.35
C ALA A 261 -20.03 -11.65 -8.10
N VAL A 262 -20.42 -12.76 -7.49
CA VAL A 262 -19.67 -13.46 -6.43
C VAL A 262 -19.34 -14.87 -6.92
N ILE A 263 -18.11 -15.32 -6.67
CA ILE A 263 -17.64 -16.66 -7.01
C ILE A 263 -17.23 -17.34 -5.70
N PHE A 264 -17.87 -18.46 -5.36
CA PHE A 264 -17.50 -19.29 -4.20
C PHE A 264 -16.29 -20.16 -4.53
N GLY A 265 -15.46 -20.40 -3.53
CA GLY A 265 -14.38 -21.39 -3.60
C GLY A 265 -14.89 -22.82 -3.69
N SER A 266 -14.04 -23.72 -4.15
CA SER A 266 -14.40 -25.14 -4.29
C SER A 266 -14.71 -25.84 -2.95
N GLN A 267 -14.22 -25.26 -1.84
CA GLN A 267 -14.37 -25.80 -0.48
C GLN A 267 -15.15 -24.87 0.45
N THR A 268 -15.87 -23.86 -0.09
CA THR A 268 -16.71 -22.99 0.73
C THR A 268 -17.83 -23.81 1.35
N LYS A 269 -18.03 -23.66 2.67
CA LYS A 269 -19.07 -24.37 3.42
C LYS A 269 -20.46 -23.93 2.97
N GLU A 270 -21.41 -24.83 2.96
CA GLU A 270 -22.79 -24.53 2.53
C GLU A 270 -23.46 -23.46 3.43
N GLU A 271 -23.18 -23.46 4.73
CA GLU A 271 -23.67 -22.43 5.66
C GLU A 271 -23.24 -21.02 5.22
N ASP A 272 -21.96 -20.86 4.84
CA ASP A 272 -21.39 -19.61 4.38
C ASP A 272 -21.96 -19.21 3.00
N VAL A 273 -22.18 -20.21 2.15
CA VAL A 273 -22.79 -20.02 0.82
C VAL A 273 -24.20 -19.51 0.95
N GLU A 274 -25.03 -20.11 1.80
CA GLU A 274 -26.42 -19.69 2.03
C GLU A 274 -26.47 -18.25 2.54
N GLN A 275 -25.67 -17.91 3.55
CA GLN A 275 -25.60 -16.54 4.09
C GLN A 275 -25.23 -15.52 3.01
N ILE A 276 -24.22 -15.81 2.19
CA ILE A 276 -23.78 -14.89 1.13
C ILE A 276 -24.80 -14.83 -0.01
N LYS A 277 -25.48 -15.94 -0.35
CA LYS A 277 -26.55 -15.98 -1.34
C LYS A 277 -27.74 -15.09 -0.95
N GLU A 278 -28.14 -15.08 0.31
CA GLU A 278 -29.21 -14.19 0.79
C GLU A 278 -28.85 -12.72 0.53
N ILE A 279 -27.64 -12.30 0.92
CA ILE A 279 -27.15 -10.94 0.65
C ILE A 279 -27.11 -10.62 -0.86
N CYS A 280 -26.66 -11.60 -1.66
CA CYS A 280 -26.59 -11.44 -3.11
C CYS A 280 -27.96 -11.37 -3.77
N ALA A 281 -28.94 -12.15 -3.29
CA ALA A 281 -30.31 -12.13 -3.80
C ALA A 281 -30.98 -10.77 -3.56
N GLU A 282 -30.88 -10.19 -2.35
CA GLU A 282 -31.38 -8.85 -2.04
C GLU A 282 -30.84 -7.78 -2.96
N LYS A 283 -29.58 -7.94 -3.38
CA LYS A 283 -28.87 -6.99 -4.24
C LYS A 283 -28.91 -7.34 -5.72
N ASN A 284 -29.58 -8.43 -6.10
CA ASN A 284 -29.55 -9.00 -7.46
C ASN A 284 -28.13 -9.20 -8.01
N ILE A 285 -27.23 -9.77 -7.20
CA ILE A 285 -25.86 -10.13 -7.59
C ILE A 285 -25.83 -11.62 -7.96
N PRO A 286 -25.45 -11.99 -9.19
CA PRO A 286 -25.35 -13.39 -9.58
C PRO A 286 -24.19 -14.08 -8.84
N VAL A 287 -24.39 -15.35 -8.53
CA VAL A 287 -23.42 -16.18 -7.80
C VAL A 287 -22.97 -17.36 -8.64
N TYR A 288 -21.72 -17.75 -8.48
CA TYR A 288 -21.04 -18.83 -9.18
C TYR A 288 -20.20 -19.62 -8.20
N ARG A 289 -19.77 -20.82 -8.60
CA ARG A 289 -18.82 -21.61 -7.81
C ARG A 289 -17.68 -22.08 -8.71
N ILE A 290 -16.50 -22.20 -8.14
CA ILE A 290 -15.32 -22.74 -8.80
C ILE A 290 -15.17 -24.22 -8.44
N PHE A 291 -14.75 -25.03 -9.42
CA PHE A 291 -14.59 -26.48 -9.28
C PHE A 291 -13.24 -26.92 -9.82
N LEU A 292 -12.73 -28.02 -9.29
CA LEU A 292 -11.57 -28.69 -9.86
C LEU A 292 -11.97 -29.33 -11.19
N SER A 293 -11.12 -29.23 -12.21
CA SER A 293 -11.39 -29.88 -13.49
C SER A 293 -11.08 -31.36 -13.41
N GLU A 294 -12.12 -32.21 -13.52
CA GLU A 294 -11.98 -33.66 -13.61
C GLU A 294 -11.72 -34.16 -15.03
N THR A 295 -11.89 -33.29 -16.03
CA THR A 295 -11.80 -33.64 -17.45
C THR A 295 -10.56 -33.13 -18.16
N SER A 296 -9.68 -32.40 -17.46
CA SER A 296 -8.39 -31.94 -17.95
C SER A 296 -7.28 -32.42 -17.04
N PRO A 297 -6.14 -32.87 -17.57
CA PRO A 297 -4.97 -33.20 -16.79
C PRO A 297 -4.25 -31.93 -16.26
N ASP A 298 -4.62 -30.74 -16.75
CA ASP A 298 -4.06 -29.48 -16.32
C ASP A 298 -4.63 -29.09 -14.95
N PHE A 299 -3.81 -28.45 -14.13
CA PHE A 299 -4.22 -27.89 -12.84
C PHE A 299 -5.08 -26.63 -13.05
N CYS A 300 -6.28 -26.79 -13.57
CA CYS A 300 -7.17 -25.67 -13.86
C CYS A 300 -8.47 -25.73 -13.05
N LEU A 301 -9.00 -24.55 -12.75
CA LEU A 301 -10.29 -24.38 -12.11
C LEU A 301 -11.36 -24.10 -13.18
N LYS A 302 -12.53 -24.67 -13.03
CA LYS A 302 -13.71 -24.40 -13.85
C LYS A 302 -14.73 -23.62 -13.05
N ILE A 303 -15.51 -22.82 -13.73
CA ILE A 303 -16.60 -22.08 -13.13
C ILE A 303 -17.95 -22.54 -13.66
N GLY A 304 -18.92 -22.67 -12.79
CA GLY A 304 -20.30 -23.00 -13.11
C GLY A 304 -21.28 -22.16 -12.29
N ASP A 305 -22.55 -22.20 -12.70
CA ASP A 305 -23.63 -21.62 -11.91
C ASP A 305 -23.72 -22.41 -10.58
N ASP A 306 -23.85 -21.72 -9.46
CA ASP A 306 -23.99 -22.38 -8.16
C ASP A 306 -25.40 -23.01 -8.07
N GLY A 307 -25.51 -24.28 -8.36
CA GLY A 307 -26.75 -25.06 -8.48
C GLY A 307 -26.75 -26.06 -9.65
N GLU A 308 -25.84 -25.95 -10.63
CA GLU A 308 -25.77 -26.89 -11.77
C GLU A 308 -25.05 -28.22 -11.44
N LEU A 309 -24.50 -28.41 -10.25
CA LEU A 309 -23.70 -29.58 -9.85
C LEU A 309 -24.35 -30.48 -8.82
N GLN A 310 -25.69 -30.54 -8.75
CA GLN A 310 -26.39 -31.56 -7.99
C GLN A 310 -26.75 -32.82 -8.83
N SER A 311 -26.19 -32.97 -10.03
CA SER A 311 -26.44 -34.13 -10.87
C SER A 311 -25.16 -34.63 -11.55
N VAL A 312 -24.31 -35.31 -10.79
CA VAL A 312 -23.49 -36.42 -11.26
C VAL A 312 -23.54 -37.51 -10.21
#